data_f13a2d7214e58d6a7e5701b141695f62
#
_entry.id   f13a2d7214e58d6a7e5701b141695f62
#
_cell.length_a   1.000
_cell.length_b   1.000
_cell.length_c   1.000
_cell.angle_alpha   90.00
_cell.angle_beta   90.00
_cell.angle_gamma   90.00
#
_symmetry.space_group_name_H-M   'P 1'
#
loop_
_entity.id
_entity.type
_entity.pdbx_description
1 polymer ?
#
loop_
_entity_poly.entity_id
_entity_poly.type
_entity_poly.pdbx_seq_one_letter_code
_entity_poly.pdbx_strand_id
1 'polypeptide(L)'
;MAGLLACPECRLGLEAVDRALRCDRGHNFDIAKQGYVSLLTGASTKMTGDTAAMLDARAAFQGEGHFAPIADAVATAVGPVDDRSASLLEIGAGTGYYLAAALDAAPNARGVAIDVAKPAARRCARAHPRAAAVLADAWRGLPVRDGVLTGVLSVFAPRNPAEVARVLDADGRFVVAAPTARHLGELIDPLGMVTVDPDKDRRITEAMSGLFEPVERVAVEYSMKLDHAAVAQVVGMGPSAHHAENARDPRLAALPEQLEVTASVTVSTYRPRR
;
A
#
# COMPACT_ATOMS: atom_id res chain seq x y z
N MET A 1 -9.84 -15.95 -4.36
CA MET A 1 -8.56 -15.22 -4.31
C MET A 1 -7.32 -16.13 -4.36
N ALA A 2 -7.35 -17.33 -3.79
CA ALA A 2 -6.22 -18.27 -3.90
C ALA A 2 -5.73 -18.45 -5.35
N GLY A 3 -6.63 -18.58 -6.32
CA GLY A 3 -6.27 -18.75 -7.73
C GLY A 3 -5.50 -17.58 -8.39
N LEU A 4 -5.37 -16.42 -7.72
CA LEU A 4 -4.49 -15.33 -8.15
C LEU A 4 -3.05 -15.55 -7.68
N LEU A 5 -2.85 -16.35 -6.61
CA LEU A 5 -1.57 -16.52 -5.96
C LEU A 5 -0.73 -17.61 -6.62
N ALA A 6 0.58 -17.42 -6.57
CA ALA A 6 1.59 -18.38 -6.98
C ALA A 6 2.39 -18.86 -5.77
N CYS A 7 2.73 -20.13 -5.78
CA CYS A 7 3.61 -20.73 -4.78
C CYS A 7 4.99 -20.05 -4.79
N PRO A 8 5.48 -19.50 -3.69
CA PRO A 8 6.78 -18.83 -3.64
C PRO A 8 7.96 -19.78 -3.89
N GLU A 9 7.77 -21.10 -3.67
CA GLU A 9 8.81 -22.11 -3.85
C GLU A 9 8.92 -22.64 -5.29
N CYS A 10 7.78 -22.76 -6.00
CA CYS A 10 7.79 -23.40 -7.31
C CYS A 10 6.98 -22.67 -8.40
N ARG A 11 6.39 -21.53 -8.08
CA ARG A 11 5.62 -20.63 -8.97
C ARG A 11 4.32 -21.23 -9.52
N LEU A 12 3.96 -22.47 -9.18
CA LEU A 12 2.66 -23.05 -9.52
C LEU A 12 1.53 -22.32 -8.79
N GLY A 13 0.32 -22.41 -9.34
CA GLY A 13 -0.87 -21.84 -8.70
C GLY A 13 -1.11 -22.42 -7.30
N LEU A 14 -1.79 -21.62 -6.47
CA LEU A 14 -2.22 -22.05 -5.14
C LEU A 14 -3.73 -22.24 -5.10
N GLU A 15 -4.17 -23.29 -4.46
CA GLU A 15 -5.57 -23.60 -4.20
C GLU A 15 -5.85 -23.59 -2.70
N ALA A 16 -7.07 -23.18 -2.34
CA ALA A 16 -7.52 -23.23 -0.95
C ALA A 16 -7.99 -24.66 -0.61
N VAL A 17 -7.34 -25.27 0.37
CA VAL A 17 -7.70 -26.57 0.90
C VAL A 17 -7.81 -26.45 2.41
N ASP A 18 -9.01 -26.60 2.95
CA ASP A 18 -9.32 -26.39 4.37
C ASP A 18 -8.86 -24.99 4.85
N ARG A 19 -7.90 -24.94 5.77
CA ARG A 19 -7.31 -23.71 6.30
C ARG A 19 -5.89 -23.45 5.80
N ALA A 20 -5.59 -23.89 4.59
CA ALA A 20 -4.27 -23.71 3.98
C ALA A 20 -4.38 -23.38 2.48
N LEU A 21 -3.30 -22.88 1.92
CA LEU A 21 -3.07 -22.80 0.48
C LEU A 21 -2.08 -23.90 0.09
N ARG A 22 -2.39 -24.67 -0.95
CA ARG A 22 -1.54 -25.74 -1.48
C ARG A 22 -1.26 -25.57 -2.96
N CYS A 23 -0.07 -26.00 -3.40
CA CYS A 23 0.22 -26.17 -4.81
C CYS A 23 0.32 -27.67 -5.19
N ASP A 24 0.30 -27.97 -6.48
CA ASP A 24 0.36 -29.35 -7.00
C ASP A 24 1.65 -30.10 -6.63
N ARG A 25 2.73 -29.38 -6.26
CA ARG A 25 3.96 -29.98 -5.74
C ARG A 25 3.92 -30.27 -4.23
N GLY A 26 2.79 -30.04 -3.58
CA GLY A 26 2.59 -30.35 -2.16
C GLY A 26 3.11 -29.29 -1.20
N HIS A 27 3.62 -28.13 -1.64
CA HIS A 27 3.92 -27.04 -0.73
C HIS A 27 2.62 -26.54 -0.08
N ASN A 28 2.65 -26.37 1.24
CA ASN A 28 1.48 -26.03 2.06
C ASN A 28 1.77 -24.78 2.89
N PHE A 29 0.82 -23.84 2.90
CA PHE A 29 0.91 -22.57 3.61
C PHE A 29 -0.36 -22.37 4.42
N ASP A 30 -0.25 -22.48 5.75
CA ASP A 30 -1.39 -22.38 6.65
C ASP A 30 -1.93 -20.94 6.68
N ILE A 31 -3.26 -20.83 6.67
CA ILE A 31 -3.94 -19.56 6.94
C ILE A 31 -3.92 -19.33 8.44
N ALA A 32 -3.25 -18.27 8.87
CA ALA A 32 -3.14 -17.88 10.25
C ALA A 32 -4.54 -17.68 10.90
N LYS A 33 -4.64 -17.85 12.20
CA LYS A 33 -5.88 -17.59 12.97
C LYS A 33 -6.47 -16.20 12.67
N GLN A 34 -5.62 -15.22 12.35
CA GLN A 34 -6.02 -13.86 12.06
C GLN A 34 -6.49 -13.65 10.61
N GLY A 35 -6.48 -14.67 9.74
CA GLY A 35 -6.99 -14.64 8.39
C GLY A 35 -5.97 -14.29 7.29
N TYR A 36 -4.69 -14.04 7.60
CA TYR A 36 -3.65 -13.88 6.59
C TYR A 36 -2.91 -15.19 6.32
N VAL A 37 -2.26 -15.30 5.15
CA VAL A 37 -1.33 -16.37 4.83
C VAL A 37 0.10 -15.81 4.76
N SER A 38 1.09 -16.58 5.28
CA SER A 38 2.50 -16.23 5.12
C SER A 38 3.08 -16.96 3.91
N LEU A 39 3.51 -16.19 2.94
CA LEU A 39 4.27 -16.66 1.78
C LEU A 39 5.73 -16.16 1.82
N LEU A 40 6.20 -15.73 3.00
CA LEU A 40 7.63 -15.55 3.27
C LEU A 40 8.29 -16.91 3.43
N THR A 41 9.28 -17.20 2.59
CA THR A 41 9.97 -18.49 2.59
C THR A 41 11.46 -18.33 2.90
N GLY A 42 12.03 -19.33 3.57
CA GLY A 42 13.43 -19.66 3.77
C GLY A 42 14.33 -18.58 4.37
N ALA A 43 14.77 -17.61 3.61
CA ALA A 43 15.68 -16.58 4.08
C ALA A 43 14.94 -15.44 4.78
N SER A 44 15.53 -14.88 5.84
CA SER A 44 15.00 -13.67 6.48
C SER A 44 14.93 -12.51 5.49
N THR A 45 13.82 -11.79 5.47
CA THR A 45 13.75 -10.53 4.73
C THR A 45 14.67 -9.49 5.37
N LYS A 46 15.34 -8.69 4.53
CA LYS A 46 16.11 -7.52 4.98
C LYS A 46 15.23 -6.29 5.15
N MET A 47 13.95 -6.39 4.76
CA MET A 47 13.00 -5.28 4.86
C MET A 47 12.48 -5.16 6.29
N THR A 48 12.60 -3.96 6.84
CA THR A 48 11.95 -3.58 8.09
C THR A 48 10.57 -3.04 7.73
N GLY A 49 9.53 -3.74 8.14
CA GLY A 49 8.16 -3.25 7.98
C GLY A 49 7.70 -2.41 9.17
N ASP A 50 6.50 -1.83 9.04
CA ASP A 50 5.91 -1.00 10.08
C ASP A 50 5.68 -1.77 11.40
N THR A 51 5.92 -1.09 12.50
CA THR A 51 5.58 -1.60 13.84
C THR A 51 4.07 -1.58 14.10
N ALA A 52 3.62 -2.27 15.13
CA ALA A 52 2.22 -2.22 15.53
C ALA A 52 1.78 -0.79 15.90
N ALA A 53 2.63 -0.03 16.59
CA ALA A 53 2.36 1.34 17.00
C ALA A 53 2.24 2.29 15.78
N MET A 54 3.12 2.16 14.79
CA MET A 54 3.02 2.93 13.54
C MET A 54 1.69 2.68 12.82
N LEU A 55 1.28 1.42 12.77
CA LEU A 55 0.01 1.03 12.14
C LEU A 55 -1.21 1.44 12.96
N ASP A 56 -1.12 1.51 14.29
CA ASP A 56 -2.20 2.06 15.14
C ASP A 56 -2.38 3.55 14.89
N ALA A 57 -1.28 4.31 14.86
CA ALA A 57 -1.29 5.73 14.54
C ALA A 57 -1.87 5.99 13.12
N ARG A 58 -1.45 5.17 12.14
CA ARG A 58 -1.97 5.26 10.77
C ARG A 58 -3.46 4.96 10.68
N ALA A 59 -3.92 3.92 11.37
CA ALA A 59 -5.33 3.55 11.37
C ALA A 59 -6.20 4.63 12.02
N ALA A 60 -5.72 5.27 13.10
CA ALA A 60 -6.41 6.38 13.74
C ALA A 60 -6.51 7.58 12.80
N PHE A 61 -5.40 8.04 12.23
CA PHE A 61 -5.35 9.18 11.30
C PHE A 61 -6.22 8.97 10.06
N GLN A 62 -6.17 7.78 9.46
CA GLN A 62 -6.99 7.41 8.32
C GLN A 62 -8.47 7.29 8.70
N GLY A 63 -8.77 6.79 9.90
CA GLY A 63 -10.13 6.64 10.41
C GLY A 63 -10.83 7.98 10.66
N GLU A 64 -10.09 9.05 10.94
CA GLU A 64 -10.59 10.42 11.03
C GLU A 64 -10.82 11.09 9.66
N GLY A 65 -10.51 10.38 8.56
CA GLY A 65 -10.79 10.82 7.20
C GLY A 65 -9.78 11.82 6.63
N HIS A 66 -8.69 12.10 7.33
CA HIS A 66 -7.70 13.08 6.88
C HIS A 66 -7.10 12.75 5.50
N PHE A 67 -7.01 11.48 5.11
CA PHE A 67 -6.53 11.04 3.80
C PHE A 67 -7.63 10.52 2.86
N ALA A 68 -8.91 10.81 3.15
CA ALA A 68 -10.02 10.40 2.29
C ALA A 68 -9.87 10.93 0.84
N PRO A 69 -9.50 12.21 0.58
CA PRO A 69 -9.33 12.67 -0.80
C PRO A 69 -8.22 11.92 -1.58
N ILE A 70 -7.19 11.44 -0.88
CA ILE A 70 -6.14 10.61 -1.50
C ILE A 70 -6.71 9.22 -1.84
N ALA A 71 -7.47 8.63 -0.93
CA ALA A 71 -8.10 7.32 -1.14
C ALA A 71 -9.09 7.36 -2.32
N ASP A 72 -9.89 8.41 -2.41
CA ASP A 72 -10.84 8.64 -3.51
C ASP A 72 -10.13 8.77 -4.86
N ALA A 73 -9.02 9.53 -4.90
CA ALA A 73 -8.21 9.68 -6.10
C ALA A 73 -7.56 8.35 -6.52
N VAL A 74 -7.06 7.57 -5.57
CA VAL A 74 -6.50 6.23 -5.84
C VAL A 74 -7.58 5.28 -6.36
N ALA A 75 -8.75 5.26 -5.73
CA ALA A 75 -9.89 4.45 -6.18
C ALA A 75 -10.37 4.83 -7.59
N THR A 76 -10.44 6.14 -7.88
CA THR A 76 -10.77 6.65 -9.22
C THR A 76 -9.74 6.24 -10.26
N ALA A 77 -8.45 6.27 -9.92
CA ALA A 77 -7.36 5.92 -10.81
C ALA A 77 -7.33 4.43 -11.21
N VAL A 78 -7.91 3.55 -10.40
CA VAL A 78 -8.15 2.13 -10.77
C VAL A 78 -9.03 2.06 -12.02
N GLY A 79 -9.94 3.03 -12.18
CA GLY A 79 -10.84 3.17 -13.32
C GLY A 79 -12.03 2.24 -13.28
N PRO A 80 -12.91 2.35 -14.30
CA PRO A 80 -14.09 1.51 -14.37
C PRO A 80 -13.66 0.05 -14.50
N VAL A 81 -14.24 -0.77 -13.65
CA VAL A 81 -14.14 -2.22 -13.72
C VAL A 81 -15.33 -2.66 -14.57
N ASP A 82 -15.08 -3.04 -15.82
CA ASP A 82 -16.08 -3.68 -16.65
C ASP A 82 -16.70 -4.88 -15.91
N ASP A 83 -17.82 -5.43 -16.42
CA ASP A 83 -18.57 -6.55 -15.84
C ASP A 83 -17.74 -7.80 -15.47
N ARG A 84 -16.47 -7.84 -15.86
CA ARG A 84 -15.50 -8.84 -15.41
C ARG A 84 -15.04 -8.55 -14.00
N SER A 85 -15.01 -9.55 -13.13
CA SER A 85 -14.51 -9.45 -11.77
C SER A 85 -13.06 -8.95 -11.76
N ALA A 86 -12.83 -7.70 -11.39
CA ALA A 86 -11.48 -7.15 -11.26
C ALA A 86 -10.72 -7.83 -10.13
N SER A 87 -9.43 -7.95 -10.37
CA SER A 87 -8.47 -8.49 -9.40
C SER A 87 -7.44 -7.42 -9.08
N LEU A 88 -7.49 -6.88 -7.87
CA LEU A 88 -6.62 -5.81 -7.41
C LEU A 88 -5.53 -6.34 -6.46
N LEU A 89 -4.39 -5.70 -6.47
CA LEU A 89 -3.30 -5.94 -5.53
C LEU A 89 -2.85 -4.61 -4.92
N GLU A 90 -2.64 -4.54 -3.61
CA GLU A 90 -1.92 -3.45 -2.98
C GLU A 90 -0.59 -3.96 -2.41
N ILE A 91 0.51 -3.29 -2.80
CA ILE A 91 1.88 -3.57 -2.33
C ILE A 91 2.20 -2.63 -1.17
N GLY A 92 2.67 -3.17 -0.03
CA GLY A 92 2.91 -2.40 1.18
C GLY A 92 1.61 -1.85 1.76
N ALA A 93 0.59 -2.71 1.85
CA ALA A 93 -0.78 -2.30 2.14
C ALA A 93 -1.00 -1.72 3.55
N GLY A 94 -0.09 -1.96 4.49
CA GLY A 94 -0.14 -1.40 5.84
C GLY A 94 -1.42 -1.73 6.59
N THR A 95 -2.37 -0.79 6.61
CA THR A 95 -3.71 -0.98 7.21
C THR A 95 -4.71 -1.60 6.25
N GLY A 96 -4.43 -1.63 4.94
CA GLY A 96 -5.36 -2.03 3.87
C GLY A 96 -6.38 -0.94 3.48
N TYR A 97 -6.17 0.28 3.93
CA TYR A 97 -7.09 1.41 3.76
C TYR A 97 -7.37 1.76 2.30
N TYR A 98 -6.34 1.87 1.47
CA TYR A 98 -6.50 2.27 0.06
C TYR A 98 -7.08 1.13 -0.79
N LEU A 99 -6.69 -0.12 -0.51
CA LEU A 99 -7.32 -1.27 -1.17
C LEU A 99 -8.80 -1.38 -0.80
N ALA A 100 -9.17 -1.13 0.47
CA ALA A 100 -10.55 -1.13 0.90
C ALA A 100 -11.36 -0.07 0.14
N ALA A 101 -10.87 1.17 0.07
CA ALA A 101 -11.52 2.25 -0.69
C ALA A 101 -11.69 1.90 -2.19
N ALA A 102 -10.65 1.31 -2.82
CA ALA A 102 -10.74 0.86 -4.21
C ALA A 102 -11.76 -0.27 -4.40
N LEU A 103 -11.87 -1.18 -3.43
CA LEU A 103 -12.87 -2.26 -3.46
C LEU A 103 -14.28 -1.75 -3.23
N ASP A 104 -14.48 -0.74 -2.37
CA ASP A 104 -15.79 -0.12 -2.16
C ASP A 104 -16.28 0.59 -3.43
N ALA A 105 -15.38 1.26 -4.15
CA ALA A 105 -15.68 1.90 -5.44
C ALA A 105 -15.92 0.89 -6.58
N ALA A 106 -15.46 -0.36 -6.46
CA ALA A 106 -15.60 -1.41 -7.47
C ALA A 106 -16.30 -2.66 -6.89
N PRO A 107 -17.66 -2.72 -6.88
CA PRO A 107 -18.43 -3.77 -6.20
C PRO A 107 -18.08 -5.20 -6.63
N ASN A 108 -17.70 -5.41 -7.88
CA ASN A 108 -17.36 -6.73 -8.44
C ASN A 108 -15.87 -7.07 -8.29
N ALA A 109 -15.05 -6.17 -7.77
CA ALA A 109 -13.63 -6.39 -7.57
C ALA A 109 -13.33 -7.21 -6.31
N ARG A 110 -12.23 -7.94 -6.36
CA ARG A 110 -11.61 -8.63 -5.23
C ARG A 110 -10.15 -8.23 -5.12
N GLY A 111 -9.60 -8.23 -3.92
CA GLY A 111 -8.26 -7.71 -3.68
C GLY A 111 -7.34 -8.64 -2.91
N VAL A 112 -6.04 -8.43 -3.12
CA VAL A 112 -4.97 -9.02 -2.32
C VAL A 112 -4.15 -7.89 -1.73
N ALA A 113 -4.00 -7.85 -0.42
CA ALA A 113 -3.12 -6.94 0.30
C ALA A 113 -1.81 -7.66 0.63
N ILE A 114 -0.69 -7.16 0.14
CA ILE A 114 0.65 -7.70 0.44
C ILE A 114 1.41 -6.73 1.34
N ASP A 115 1.95 -7.25 2.43
CA ASP A 115 2.86 -6.51 3.29
C ASP A 115 3.94 -7.43 3.88
N VAL A 116 5.10 -6.86 4.19
CA VAL A 116 6.23 -7.57 4.81
C VAL A 116 6.11 -7.61 6.34
N ALA A 117 5.31 -6.71 6.92
CA ALA A 117 5.10 -6.62 8.36
C ALA A 117 3.94 -7.53 8.80
N LYS A 118 4.23 -8.44 9.73
CA LYS A 118 3.18 -9.30 10.31
C LYS A 118 2.04 -8.51 10.99
N PRO A 119 2.27 -7.39 11.69
CA PRO A 119 1.19 -6.53 12.17
C PRO A 119 0.30 -5.97 11.06
N ALA A 120 0.88 -5.58 9.92
CA ALA A 120 0.12 -5.10 8.76
C ALA A 120 -0.74 -6.22 8.15
N ALA A 121 -0.18 -7.41 7.90
CA ALA A 121 -0.94 -8.55 7.39
C ALA A 121 -2.16 -8.90 8.26
N ARG A 122 -2.03 -8.77 9.59
CA ARG A 122 -3.15 -8.97 10.53
C ARG A 122 -4.27 -7.92 10.39
N ARG A 123 -3.92 -6.65 10.05
CA ARG A 123 -4.90 -5.59 9.82
C ARG A 123 -5.56 -5.75 8.46
N CYS A 124 -4.77 -5.98 7.42
CA CYS A 124 -5.26 -6.23 6.07
C CYS A 124 -6.28 -7.37 6.00
N ALA A 125 -6.07 -8.43 6.80
CA ALA A 125 -7.02 -9.56 6.86
C ALA A 125 -8.43 -9.18 7.37
N ARG A 126 -8.60 -7.98 7.91
CA ARG A 126 -9.87 -7.45 8.42
C ARG A 126 -10.28 -6.14 7.77
N ALA A 127 -9.48 -5.64 6.83
CA ALA A 127 -9.70 -4.34 6.23
C ALA A 127 -10.96 -4.32 5.33
N HIS A 128 -11.22 -5.41 4.60
CA HIS A 128 -12.37 -5.49 3.70
C HIS A 128 -12.78 -6.96 3.45
N PRO A 129 -14.10 -7.30 3.37
CA PRO A 129 -14.57 -8.69 3.19
C PRO A 129 -14.15 -9.32 1.84
N ARG A 130 -13.86 -8.51 0.83
CA ARG A 130 -13.38 -8.95 -0.49
C ARG A 130 -11.86 -8.84 -0.65
N ALA A 131 -11.11 -8.62 0.44
CA ALA A 131 -9.65 -8.61 0.47
C ALA A 131 -9.10 -9.87 1.12
N ALA A 132 -8.01 -10.43 0.56
CA ALA A 132 -7.16 -11.41 1.23
C ALA A 132 -5.83 -10.76 1.61
N ALA A 133 -5.27 -11.17 2.74
CA ALA A 133 -4.00 -10.65 3.23
C ALA A 133 -2.88 -11.68 3.09
N VAL A 134 -1.74 -11.24 2.55
CA VAL A 134 -0.55 -12.05 2.33
C VAL A 134 0.65 -11.38 2.98
N LEU A 135 1.34 -12.12 3.83
CA LEU A 135 2.63 -11.71 4.37
C LEU A 135 3.71 -12.15 3.38
N ALA A 136 4.31 -11.20 2.66
CA ALA A 136 5.34 -11.46 1.65
C ALA A 136 6.27 -10.24 1.46
N ASP A 137 7.46 -10.48 0.94
CA ASP A 137 8.43 -9.46 0.56
C ASP A 137 8.36 -9.19 -0.95
N ALA A 138 7.78 -8.05 -1.33
CA ALA A 138 7.59 -7.66 -2.74
C ALA A 138 8.90 -7.50 -3.52
N TRP A 139 10.04 -7.26 -2.85
CA TRP A 139 11.34 -7.18 -3.50
C TRP A 139 11.90 -8.54 -3.90
N ARG A 140 11.44 -9.60 -3.25
CA ARG A 140 11.83 -10.99 -3.58
C ARG A 140 10.96 -11.62 -4.65
N GLY A 141 10.04 -10.85 -5.21
CA GLY A 141 9.05 -11.25 -6.18
C GLY A 141 7.64 -11.34 -5.57
N LEU A 142 6.65 -10.94 -6.36
CA LEU A 142 5.26 -11.03 -5.95
C LEU A 142 4.77 -12.49 -6.04
N PRO A 143 4.20 -13.06 -4.97
CA PRO A 143 3.64 -14.41 -5.00
C PRO A 143 2.26 -14.42 -5.70
N VAL A 144 2.24 -13.92 -6.91
CA VAL A 144 1.07 -13.75 -7.77
C VAL A 144 1.40 -14.33 -9.14
N ARG A 145 0.41 -14.95 -9.79
CA ARG A 145 0.54 -15.50 -11.13
C ARG A 145 0.71 -14.40 -12.17
N ASP A 146 1.28 -14.76 -13.31
CA ASP A 146 1.51 -13.83 -14.42
C ASP A 146 0.19 -13.41 -15.07
N GLY A 147 0.04 -12.13 -15.38
CA GLY A 147 -1.05 -11.59 -16.18
C GLY A 147 -2.47 -11.78 -15.62
N VAL A 148 -2.63 -11.86 -14.29
CA VAL A 148 -3.94 -12.14 -13.67
C VAL A 148 -4.57 -10.94 -12.96
N LEU A 149 -3.86 -9.85 -12.84
CA LEU A 149 -4.34 -8.66 -12.13
C LEU A 149 -4.78 -7.58 -13.12
N THR A 150 -5.93 -7.00 -12.84
CA THR A 150 -6.44 -5.82 -13.56
C THR A 150 -5.94 -4.51 -12.97
N GLY A 151 -5.47 -4.53 -11.72
CA GLY A 151 -4.92 -3.34 -11.09
C GLY A 151 -3.94 -3.66 -9.96
N VAL A 152 -2.87 -2.86 -9.88
CA VAL A 152 -1.91 -2.88 -8.78
C VAL A 152 -1.80 -1.48 -8.19
N LEU A 153 -1.85 -1.38 -6.87
CA LEU A 153 -1.72 -0.16 -6.09
C LEU A 153 -0.37 -0.16 -5.35
N SER A 154 0.31 0.99 -5.36
CA SER A 154 1.47 1.26 -4.51
C SER A 154 1.33 2.67 -3.93
N VAL A 155 0.78 2.77 -2.73
CA VAL A 155 0.50 4.05 -2.06
C VAL A 155 1.51 4.26 -0.94
N PHE A 156 2.35 5.29 -1.04
CA PHE A 156 3.45 5.58 -0.12
C PHE A 156 4.41 4.40 0.14
N ALA A 157 4.40 3.41 -0.74
CA ALA A 157 5.11 2.15 -0.58
C ALA A 157 6.26 1.99 -1.60
N PRO A 158 7.26 1.16 -1.29
CA PRO A 158 8.25 0.75 -2.29
C PRO A 158 7.59 -0.09 -3.39
N ARG A 159 8.20 -0.14 -4.56
CA ARG A 159 7.67 -0.82 -5.74
C ARG A 159 8.74 -1.54 -6.53
N ASN A 160 8.35 -2.67 -7.10
CA ASN A 160 9.18 -3.46 -8.03
C ASN A 160 8.47 -3.46 -9.41
N PRO A 161 8.80 -2.52 -10.32
CA PRO A 161 8.08 -2.36 -11.59
C PRO A 161 8.10 -3.61 -12.47
N ALA A 162 9.19 -4.35 -12.48
CA ALA A 162 9.30 -5.58 -13.28
C ALA A 162 8.29 -6.65 -12.82
N GLU A 163 8.17 -6.84 -11.51
CA GLU A 163 7.20 -7.78 -10.95
C GLU A 163 5.76 -7.30 -11.14
N VAL A 164 5.52 -5.97 -11.04
CA VAL A 164 4.19 -5.41 -11.33
C VAL A 164 3.82 -5.63 -12.80
N ALA A 165 4.73 -5.38 -13.74
CA ALA A 165 4.50 -5.65 -15.17
C ALA A 165 4.21 -7.13 -15.45
N ARG A 166 4.86 -8.05 -14.73
CA ARG A 166 4.64 -9.48 -14.87
C ARG A 166 3.23 -9.91 -14.44
N VAL A 167 2.72 -9.37 -13.32
CA VAL A 167 1.45 -9.83 -12.74
C VAL A 167 0.22 -9.12 -13.31
N LEU A 168 0.38 -7.95 -13.92
CA LEU A 168 -0.69 -7.24 -14.60
C LEU A 168 -1.07 -7.92 -15.91
N ASP A 169 -2.36 -7.96 -16.20
CA ASP A 169 -2.82 -8.27 -17.55
C ASP A 169 -2.48 -7.13 -18.54
N ALA A 170 -2.72 -7.37 -19.83
CA ALA A 170 -2.31 -6.45 -20.89
C ALA A 170 -3.00 -5.07 -20.82
N ASP A 171 -4.19 -5.01 -20.26
CA ASP A 171 -5.00 -3.79 -20.10
C ASP A 171 -5.02 -3.29 -18.65
N GLY A 172 -4.25 -3.95 -17.79
CA GLY A 172 -4.17 -3.67 -16.36
C GLY A 172 -3.56 -2.31 -16.05
N ARG A 173 -3.87 -1.78 -14.86
CA ARG A 173 -3.39 -0.47 -14.42
C ARG A 173 -2.48 -0.60 -13.20
N PHE A 174 -1.38 0.14 -13.24
CA PHE A 174 -0.53 0.35 -12.09
C PHE A 174 -0.74 1.76 -11.55
N VAL A 175 -1.32 1.87 -10.36
CA VAL A 175 -1.59 3.15 -9.68
C VAL A 175 -0.54 3.39 -8.61
N VAL A 176 0.15 4.50 -8.71
CA VAL A 176 1.21 4.91 -7.78
C VAL A 176 0.84 6.23 -7.15
N ALA A 177 0.69 6.27 -5.82
CA ALA A 177 0.56 7.52 -5.07
C ALA A 177 1.86 7.82 -4.33
N ALA A 178 2.43 9.00 -4.60
CA ALA A 178 3.69 9.43 -4.02
C ALA A 178 3.57 10.87 -3.47
N PRO A 179 4.18 11.19 -2.30
CA PRO A 179 4.15 12.53 -1.75
C PRO A 179 4.99 13.46 -2.61
N THR A 180 4.54 14.71 -2.74
CA THR A 180 5.32 15.81 -3.30
C THR A 180 6.20 16.44 -2.23
N ALA A 181 7.09 17.36 -2.59
CA ALA A 181 7.92 18.11 -1.65
C ALA A 181 7.09 18.97 -0.68
N ARG A 182 5.83 19.26 -1.00
CA ARG A 182 4.92 20.06 -0.15
C ARG A 182 4.15 19.24 0.89
N HIS A 183 4.19 17.90 0.77
CA HIS A 183 3.42 17.01 1.64
C HIS A 183 3.91 17.11 3.08
N LEU A 184 3.01 17.52 3.99
CA LEU A 184 3.27 17.73 5.42
C LEU A 184 4.41 18.76 5.69
N GLY A 185 4.62 19.69 4.77
CA GLY A 185 5.75 20.64 4.81
C GLY A 185 5.80 21.45 6.09
N GLU A 186 4.64 21.84 6.64
CA GLU A 186 4.49 22.64 7.85
C GLU A 186 4.97 21.91 9.12
N LEU A 187 5.10 20.58 9.06
CA LEU A 187 5.56 19.75 10.17
C LEU A 187 7.05 19.41 10.10
N ILE A 188 7.71 19.66 8.96
CA ILE A 188 9.10 19.21 8.74
C ILE A 188 10.04 19.87 9.72
N ASP A 189 10.14 21.19 9.68
CA ASP A 189 11.08 21.94 10.53
C ASP A 189 10.72 21.87 12.03
N PRO A 190 9.45 22.10 12.44
CA PRO A 190 9.11 22.08 13.86
C PRO A 190 9.33 20.74 14.54
N LEU A 191 9.11 19.62 13.81
CA LEU A 191 9.17 18.28 14.38
C LEU A 191 10.39 17.47 13.91
N GLY A 192 11.24 18.05 13.04
CA GLY A 192 12.41 17.37 12.49
C GLY A 192 12.03 16.16 11.63
N MET A 193 10.97 16.27 10.84
CA MET A 193 10.52 15.19 9.99
C MET A 193 11.45 15.00 8.77
N VAL A 194 11.45 13.80 8.23
CA VAL A 194 12.20 13.48 7.01
C VAL A 194 11.57 14.20 5.82
N THR A 195 12.39 14.91 5.05
CA THR A 195 11.96 15.60 3.83
C THR A 195 11.71 14.61 2.69
N VAL A 196 10.79 14.98 1.80
CA VAL A 196 10.60 14.23 0.55
C VAL A 196 11.77 14.53 -0.37
N ASP A 197 12.40 13.48 -0.88
CA ASP A 197 13.49 13.61 -1.85
C ASP A 197 13.01 14.33 -3.12
N PRO A 198 13.62 15.46 -3.52
CA PRO A 198 13.21 16.22 -4.70
C PRO A 198 13.31 15.43 -6.01
N ASP A 199 14.21 14.45 -6.08
CA ASP A 199 14.40 13.58 -7.24
C ASP A 199 13.45 12.37 -7.28
N LYS A 200 12.56 12.23 -6.31
CA LYS A 200 11.66 11.08 -6.19
C LYS A 200 10.81 10.86 -7.45
N ASP A 201 10.28 11.93 -8.00
CA ASP A 201 9.44 11.91 -9.19
C ASP A 201 10.21 11.44 -10.44
N ARG A 202 11.41 11.97 -10.63
CA ARG A 202 12.32 11.56 -11.70
C ARG A 202 12.66 10.07 -11.58
N ARG A 203 13.04 9.62 -10.37
CA ARG A 203 13.37 8.19 -10.13
C ARG A 203 12.17 7.27 -10.34
N ILE A 204 10.95 7.71 -10.01
CA ILE A 204 9.73 6.94 -10.32
C ILE A 204 9.58 6.80 -11.83
N THR A 205 9.68 7.91 -12.58
CA THR A 205 9.56 7.93 -14.03
C THR A 205 10.62 7.04 -14.71
N GLU A 206 11.87 7.14 -14.27
CA GLU A 206 12.97 6.31 -14.76
C GLU A 206 12.73 4.82 -14.50
N ALA A 207 12.27 4.47 -13.29
CA ALA A 207 11.98 3.08 -12.93
C ALA A 207 10.81 2.46 -13.73
N MET A 208 9.87 3.30 -14.20
CA MET A 208 8.77 2.87 -15.07
C MET A 208 9.17 2.78 -16.54
N SER A 209 10.26 3.47 -16.92
CA SER A 209 10.72 3.53 -18.31
C SER A 209 11.00 2.13 -18.87
N GLY A 210 10.52 1.88 -20.09
CA GLY A 210 10.69 0.58 -20.76
C GLY A 210 9.67 -0.49 -20.39
N LEU A 211 9.03 -0.42 -19.22
CA LEU A 211 8.05 -1.40 -18.74
C LEU A 211 6.61 -0.88 -18.82
N PHE A 212 6.43 0.43 -18.66
CA PHE A 212 5.13 1.05 -18.56
C PHE A 212 5.00 2.28 -19.44
N GLU A 213 3.76 2.57 -19.85
CA GLU A 213 3.36 3.85 -20.45
C GLU A 213 2.54 4.64 -19.44
N PRO A 214 2.80 5.95 -19.28
CA PRO A 214 1.95 6.80 -18.45
C PRO A 214 0.57 6.96 -19.11
N VAL A 215 -0.47 6.84 -18.32
CA VAL A 215 -1.87 7.03 -18.74
C VAL A 215 -2.38 8.38 -18.25
N GLU A 216 -2.21 8.64 -16.94
CA GLU A 216 -2.74 9.83 -16.29
C GLU A 216 -1.88 10.19 -15.06
N ARG A 217 -1.89 11.48 -14.73
CA ARG A 217 -1.24 12.00 -13.53
C ARG A 217 -2.10 13.09 -12.93
N VAL A 218 -2.55 12.87 -11.68
CA VAL A 218 -3.40 13.79 -10.94
C VAL A 218 -2.65 14.29 -9.70
N ALA A 219 -2.61 15.60 -9.51
CA ALA A 219 -2.16 16.20 -8.26
C ALA A 219 -3.35 16.28 -7.28
N VAL A 220 -3.19 15.71 -6.11
CA VAL A 220 -4.15 15.79 -5.01
C VAL A 220 -3.53 16.63 -3.91
N GLU A 221 -4.01 17.86 -3.76
CA GLU A 221 -3.47 18.81 -2.79
C GLU A 221 -4.60 19.53 -2.09
N TYR A 222 -4.56 19.53 -0.75
CA TYR A 222 -5.56 20.17 0.12
C TYR A 222 -4.98 20.45 1.50
N SER A 223 -5.61 21.40 2.24
CA SER A 223 -5.27 21.68 3.62
C SER A 223 -6.07 20.77 4.57
N MET A 224 -5.41 20.26 5.58
CA MET A 224 -6.00 19.53 6.71
C MET A 224 -5.88 20.39 7.96
N LYS A 225 -6.95 20.48 8.75
CA LYS A 225 -6.89 21.07 10.09
C LYS A 225 -6.60 19.97 11.10
N LEU A 226 -5.42 20.00 11.68
CA LEU A 226 -4.94 18.97 12.60
C LEU A 226 -4.76 19.57 13.99
N ASP A 227 -5.26 18.89 14.99
CA ASP A 227 -4.92 19.12 16.40
C ASP A 227 -3.63 18.36 16.78
N HIS A 228 -3.18 18.53 18.02
CA HIS A 228 -1.96 17.84 18.50
C HIS A 228 -2.07 16.31 18.43
N ALA A 229 -3.27 15.74 18.60
CA ALA A 229 -3.45 14.30 18.52
C ALA A 229 -3.28 13.80 17.08
N ALA A 230 -3.91 14.46 16.12
CA ALA A 230 -3.78 14.14 14.70
C ALA A 230 -2.34 14.38 14.18
N VAL A 231 -1.66 15.43 14.65
CA VAL A 231 -0.24 15.65 14.34
C VAL A 231 0.61 14.51 14.89
N ALA A 232 0.41 14.09 16.15
CA ALA A 232 1.12 12.95 16.73
C ALA A 232 0.88 11.66 15.94
N GLN A 233 -0.35 11.42 15.47
CA GLN A 233 -0.69 10.26 14.64
C GLN A 233 0.04 10.29 13.28
N VAL A 234 0.01 11.42 12.56
CA VAL A 234 0.65 11.51 11.23
C VAL A 234 2.17 11.40 11.31
N VAL A 235 2.79 11.94 12.34
CA VAL A 235 4.24 11.77 12.60
C VAL A 235 4.54 10.32 12.98
N GLY A 236 3.74 9.74 13.89
CA GLY A 236 3.92 8.40 14.40
C GLY A 236 3.69 7.27 13.39
N MET A 237 3.00 7.55 12.28
CA MET A 237 2.76 6.54 11.23
C MET A 237 3.83 6.49 10.14
N GLY A 238 4.74 7.46 10.09
CA GLY A 238 5.73 7.63 9.02
C GLY A 238 7.14 7.19 9.41
N PRO A 239 8.11 7.33 8.49
CA PRO A 239 9.52 7.02 8.76
C PRO A 239 10.10 7.81 9.93
N SER A 240 9.56 9.00 10.19
CA SER A 240 9.94 9.87 11.30
C SER A 240 9.56 9.30 12.68
N ALA A 241 8.69 8.29 12.74
CA ALA A 241 8.31 7.61 13.98
C ALA A 241 9.50 7.02 14.75
N HIS A 242 10.58 6.68 14.06
CA HIS A 242 11.82 6.17 14.68
C HIS A 242 12.61 7.26 15.41
N HIS A 243 12.34 8.54 15.13
CA HIS A 243 13.01 9.70 15.71
C HIS A 243 12.11 10.52 16.63
N ALA A 244 10.79 10.26 16.60
CA ALA A 244 9.82 10.92 17.46
C ALA A 244 9.57 10.06 18.70
N GLU A 245 10.07 10.48 19.84
CA GLU A 245 9.69 9.90 21.12
C GLU A 245 8.25 10.29 21.45
N ASN A 246 7.28 9.53 20.93
CA ASN A 246 5.87 9.44 21.37
C ASN A 246 5.04 10.76 21.44
N ALA A 247 3.72 10.59 21.68
CA ALA A 247 2.73 11.64 21.95
C ALA A 247 3.10 12.63 23.11
N ARG A 248 4.26 12.47 23.71
CA ARG A 248 4.85 13.34 24.74
C ARG A 248 6.01 14.20 24.22
N ASP A 249 6.23 14.27 22.91
CA ASP A 249 7.27 15.13 22.35
C ASP A 249 6.96 16.60 22.73
N PRO A 250 7.84 17.27 23.49
CA PRO A 250 7.59 18.66 23.90
C PRO A 250 7.46 19.62 22.71
N ARG A 251 7.97 19.25 21.54
CA ARG A 251 7.83 20.02 20.30
C ARG A 251 6.38 20.07 19.83
N LEU A 252 5.57 19.03 20.09
CA LEU A 252 4.12 19.03 19.80
C LEU A 252 3.39 20.09 20.62
N ALA A 253 3.73 20.23 21.90
CA ALA A 253 3.10 21.20 22.79
C ALA A 253 3.45 22.67 22.44
N ALA A 254 4.51 22.88 21.66
CA ALA A 254 4.89 24.21 21.17
C ALA A 254 4.13 24.62 19.90
N LEU A 255 3.43 23.70 19.23
CA LEU A 255 2.60 24.01 18.07
C LEU A 255 1.27 24.66 18.51
N PRO A 256 0.61 25.43 17.60
CA PRO A 256 -0.77 25.88 17.81
C PRO A 256 -1.72 24.69 18.10
N GLU A 257 -2.78 24.92 18.89
CA GLU A 257 -3.79 23.88 19.18
C GLU A 257 -4.41 23.28 17.91
N GLN A 258 -4.52 24.10 16.86
CA GLN A 258 -4.91 23.67 15.52
C GLN A 258 -3.92 24.22 14.50
N LEU A 259 -3.44 23.36 13.64
CA LEU A 259 -2.50 23.69 12.58
C LEU A 259 -3.08 23.30 11.23
N GLU A 260 -2.97 24.19 10.25
CA GLU A 260 -3.24 23.86 8.86
C GLU A 260 -2.02 23.16 8.26
N VAL A 261 -2.20 21.96 7.77
CA VAL A 261 -1.13 21.09 7.23
C VAL A 261 -1.51 20.65 5.83
N THR A 262 -0.59 20.81 4.90
CA THR A 262 -0.81 20.46 3.49
C THR A 262 -0.66 18.96 3.26
N ALA A 263 -1.72 18.30 2.80
CA ALA A 263 -1.61 17.01 2.12
C ALA A 263 -1.34 17.27 0.63
N SER A 264 -0.24 16.77 0.10
CA SER A 264 0.12 16.97 -1.30
C SER A 264 0.75 15.70 -1.87
N VAL A 265 0.03 15.03 -2.77
CA VAL A 265 0.48 13.79 -3.41
C VAL A 265 0.23 13.85 -4.91
N THR A 266 1.00 13.09 -5.66
CA THR A 266 0.73 12.78 -7.07
C THR A 266 0.22 11.36 -7.18
N VAL A 267 -0.94 11.18 -7.78
CA VAL A 267 -1.49 9.88 -8.18
C VAL A 267 -1.21 9.69 -9.66
N SER A 268 -0.38 8.72 -10.00
CA SER A 268 0.03 8.41 -11.37
C SER A 268 -0.47 7.03 -11.76
N THR A 269 -1.09 6.94 -12.94
CA THR A 269 -1.59 5.70 -13.53
C THR A 269 -0.72 5.32 -14.72
N TYR A 270 -0.34 4.06 -14.75
CA TYR A 270 0.46 3.48 -15.82
C TYR A 270 -0.22 2.22 -16.36
N ARG A 271 0.07 1.85 -17.61
CA ARG A 271 -0.27 0.55 -18.19
C ARG A 271 0.99 -0.17 -18.66
N PRO A 272 1.02 -1.52 -18.67
CA PRO A 272 2.16 -2.26 -19.20
C PRO A 272 2.42 -1.90 -20.67
N ARG A 273 3.70 -1.79 -21.06
CA ARG A 273 4.08 -1.74 -22.49
C ARG A 273 3.92 -3.14 -23.07
N ARG A 274 3.39 -3.19 -24.29
CA ARG A 274 3.27 -4.42 -25.09
C ARG A 274 4.57 -4.70 -25.82
#